data_974640c600025944d48a6752faa47efc
#
_entry.id   974640c600025944d48a6752faa47efc
#
_cell.length_a   1.000
_cell.length_b   1.000
_cell.length_c   1.000
_cell.angle_alpha   90.00
_cell.angle_beta   90.00
_cell.angle_gamma   90.00
#
_symmetry.space_group_name_H-M   'P 1'
#
loop_
_entity.id
_entity.type
_entity.pdbx_description
1 polymer ?
#
loop_
_entity_poly.entity_id
_entity_poly.type
_entity_poly.pdbx_seq_one_letter_code
_entity_poly.pdbx_strand_id
1 'polypeptide(L)'
;YVLLRPCFYRFLGIQHELRLSSMLHFFKFSVAVILAILLGTATHLLWDGLTHADFRTLFGHAFLRQKIPLLGHYYPLHRILQIGTSALALPLLAWMCWRYYQTYQQHFPVSLKIKRFAMGLFILSLLGGLVSVWDYARYIPTQVWQSDLYYFTGRSINEFSQVALLILIFGCILFLFLDRDYRLG
;
A
#
# COMPACT_ATOMS: atom_id res chain seq x y z
N TYR A 1 6.31 1.84 11.02
CA TYR A 1 6.17 0.72 11.93
C TYR A 1 5.77 1.16 13.35
N VAL A 2 6.44 2.14 13.92
CA VAL A 2 6.20 2.63 15.30
C VAL A 2 4.82 3.28 15.46
N LEU A 3 4.34 4.02 14.47
CA LEU A 3 3.07 4.74 14.51
C LEU A 3 1.89 3.89 14.02
N LEU A 4 2.01 3.33 12.83
CA LEU A 4 0.87 2.68 12.17
C LEU A 4 0.57 1.31 12.76
N ARG A 5 1.61 0.51 13.07
CA ARG A 5 1.41 -0.85 13.60
C ARG A 5 0.54 -0.89 14.87
N PRO A 6 0.84 -0.12 15.95
CA PRO A 6 0.02 -0.18 17.14
C PRO A 6 -1.44 0.25 16.88
N CYS A 7 -1.66 1.27 16.05
CA CYS A 7 -3.01 1.69 15.68
C CYS A 7 -3.77 0.61 14.94
N PHE A 8 -3.20 0.06 13.86
CA PHE A 8 -3.84 -0.99 13.08
C PHE A 8 -4.10 -2.25 13.91
N TYR A 9 -3.20 -2.61 14.80
CA TYR A 9 -3.39 -3.77 15.67
C TYR A 9 -4.56 -3.56 16.63
N ARG A 10 -4.70 -2.37 17.21
CA ARG A 10 -5.84 -2.01 18.02
C ARG A 10 -7.14 -1.97 17.22
N PHE A 11 -7.13 -1.43 15.99
CA PHE A 11 -8.30 -1.35 15.12
C PHE A 11 -8.79 -2.73 14.68
N LEU A 12 -7.87 -3.64 14.37
CA LEU A 12 -8.16 -4.98 13.88
C LEU A 12 -8.27 -6.04 14.99
N GLY A 13 -7.95 -5.68 16.24
CA GLY A 13 -7.90 -6.64 17.32
C GLY A 13 -6.80 -7.68 17.14
N ILE A 14 -5.61 -7.26 16.74
CA ILE A 14 -4.45 -8.14 16.55
C ILE A 14 -3.58 -8.06 17.81
N GLN A 15 -3.23 -9.22 18.37
CA GLN A 15 -2.29 -9.35 19.48
C GLN A 15 -1.02 -10.07 19.00
N HIS A 16 -0.04 -9.28 18.65
CA HIS A 16 1.28 -9.80 18.32
C HIS A 16 2.33 -8.85 18.93
N GLU A 17 2.84 -9.23 20.09
CA GLU A 17 3.85 -8.43 20.79
C GLU A 17 5.21 -8.53 20.10
N LEU A 18 5.86 -7.38 19.97
CA LEU A 18 7.28 -7.33 19.64
C LEU A 18 8.07 -7.58 20.93
N ARG A 19 8.62 -8.78 21.11
CA ARG A 19 9.45 -9.12 22.26
C ARG A 19 10.82 -8.44 22.17
N LEU A 20 10.83 -7.11 22.30
CA LEU A 20 12.03 -6.27 22.27
C LEU A 20 12.57 -6.06 23.70
N SER A 21 12.63 -7.13 24.48
CA SER A 21 12.99 -7.09 25.91
C SER A 21 14.47 -6.84 26.21
N SER A 22 15.34 -6.94 25.21
CA SER A 22 16.78 -6.68 25.36
C SER A 22 17.34 -5.90 24.18
N MET A 23 18.49 -5.22 24.41
CA MET A 23 19.24 -4.52 23.36
C MET A 23 19.59 -5.43 22.18
N LEU A 24 19.91 -6.69 22.46
CA LEU A 24 20.21 -7.67 21.43
C LEU A 24 18.98 -8.00 20.57
N HIS A 25 17.81 -8.16 21.18
CA HIS A 25 16.56 -8.38 20.44
C HIS A 25 16.18 -7.16 19.60
N PHE A 26 16.32 -5.95 20.13
CA PHE A 26 16.14 -4.71 19.39
C PHE A 26 17.09 -4.61 18.18
N PHE A 27 18.37 -4.91 18.39
CA PHE A 27 19.37 -4.89 17.30
C PHE A 27 19.03 -5.91 16.20
N LYS A 28 18.77 -7.17 16.57
CA LYS A 28 18.36 -8.22 15.60
C LYS A 28 17.11 -7.82 14.82
N PHE A 29 16.13 -7.26 15.50
CA PHE A 29 14.90 -6.77 14.85
C PHE A 29 15.20 -5.63 13.87
N SER A 30 16.00 -4.65 14.26
CA SER A 30 16.39 -3.52 13.40
C SER A 30 17.15 -3.99 12.16
N VAL A 31 18.11 -4.91 12.33
CA VAL A 31 18.84 -5.52 11.20
C VAL A 31 17.87 -6.26 10.27
N ALA A 32 16.95 -7.06 10.81
CA ALA A 32 15.96 -7.77 9.99
C ALA A 32 15.07 -6.82 9.19
N VAL A 33 14.62 -5.70 9.80
CA VAL A 33 13.83 -4.66 9.11
C VAL A 33 14.64 -4.00 8.00
N ILE A 34 15.91 -3.62 8.27
CA ILE A 34 16.79 -3.01 7.26
C ILE A 34 17.01 -3.98 6.10
N LEU A 35 17.32 -5.25 6.38
CA LEU A 35 17.50 -6.26 5.34
C LEU A 35 16.22 -6.47 4.53
N ALA A 36 15.05 -6.51 5.17
CA ALA A 36 13.78 -6.64 4.48
C ALA A 36 13.50 -5.44 3.54
N ILE A 37 13.81 -4.22 3.99
CA ILE A 37 13.69 -3.01 3.16
C ILE A 37 14.65 -3.07 1.96
N LEU A 38 15.91 -3.41 2.20
CA LEU A 38 16.93 -3.49 1.13
C LEU A 38 16.56 -4.56 0.09
N LEU A 39 16.15 -5.76 0.54
CA LEU A 39 15.71 -6.83 -0.35
C LEU A 39 14.44 -6.44 -1.12
N GLY A 40 13.46 -5.84 -0.44
CA GLY A 40 12.24 -5.37 -1.08
C GLY A 40 12.53 -4.30 -2.14
N THR A 41 13.40 -3.34 -1.85
CA THR A 41 13.82 -2.32 -2.81
C THR A 41 14.59 -2.91 -3.98
N ALA A 42 15.54 -3.80 -3.72
CA ALA A 42 16.33 -4.46 -4.75
C ALA A 42 15.45 -5.30 -5.69
N THR A 43 14.54 -6.11 -5.14
CA THR A 43 13.60 -6.90 -5.94
C THR A 43 12.65 -6.03 -6.76
N HIS A 44 12.19 -4.90 -6.20
CA HIS A 44 11.35 -3.94 -6.91
C HIS A 44 12.11 -3.31 -8.09
N LEU A 45 13.34 -2.82 -7.86
CA LEU A 45 14.16 -2.23 -8.92
C LEU A 45 14.51 -3.24 -10.03
N LEU A 46 14.82 -4.48 -9.65
CA LEU A 46 15.04 -5.57 -10.62
C LEU A 46 13.78 -5.83 -11.44
N TRP A 47 12.63 -5.89 -10.79
CA TRP A 47 11.36 -6.12 -11.46
C TRP A 47 11.00 -4.96 -12.40
N ASP A 48 11.20 -3.74 -11.97
CA ASP A 48 11.03 -2.56 -12.83
C ASP A 48 11.95 -2.62 -14.06
N GLY A 49 13.21 -2.98 -13.86
CA GLY A 49 14.17 -3.17 -14.96
C GLY A 49 13.80 -4.28 -15.96
N LEU A 50 12.97 -5.25 -15.55
CA LEU A 50 12.48 -6.34 -16.41
C LEU A 50 11.12 -6.05 -17.04
N THR A 51 10.35 -5.11 -16.51
CA THR A 51 8.95 -4.88 -16.90
C THR A 51 8.65 -3.48 -17.41
N HIS A 52 9.60 -2.54 -17.36
CA HIS A 52 9.46 -1.20 -17.94
C HIS A 52 10.18 -1.10 -19.30
N ALA A 53 9.67 -0.25 -20.20
CA ALA A 53 10.29 0.04 -21.50
C ALA A 53 10.76 1.49 -21.58
N ASP A 54 11.45 1.96 -20.54
CA ASP A 54 12.02 3.31 -20.39
C ASP A 54 13.48 3.24 -19.91
N PHE A 55 13.98 4.32 -19.30
CA PHE A 55 15.37 4.41 -18.79
C PHE A 55 15.70 3.38 -17.67
N ARG A 56 14.69 2.77 -17.04
CA ARG A 56 14.85 1.74 -16.00
C ARG A 56 15.12 0.35 -16.57
N THR A 57 14.90 0.15 -17.88
CA THR A 57 15.04 -1.16 -18.53
C THR A 57 16.48 -1.64 -18.48
N LEU A 58 16.73 -2.78 -17.85
CA LEU A 58 18.06 -3.39 -17.76
C LEU A 58 18.48 -4.03 -19.09
N PHE A 59 17.55 -4.74 -19.75
CA PHE A 59 17.78 -5.38 -21.07
C PHE A 59 16.44 -5.68 -21.75
N GLY A 60 16.49 -5.99 -23.04
CA GLY A 60 15.30 -6.43 -23.79
C GLY A 60 14.32 -5.30 -24.13
N HIS A 61 14.79 -4.07 -24.29
CA HIS A 61 13.95 -2.90 -24.57
C HIS A 61 13.04 -3.08 -25.80
N ALA A 62 13.58 -3.63 -26.88
CA ALA A 62 12.81 -3.91 -28.11
C ALA A 62 11.76 -5.01 -27.88
N PHE A 63 12.09 -6.04 -27.10
CA PHE A 63 11.18 -7.12 -26.73
C PHE A 63 10.02 -6.61 -25.87
N LEU A 64 10.29 -5.79 -24.86
CA LEU A 64 9.27 -5.23 -23.97
C LEU A 64 8.31 -4.27 -24.68
N ARG A 65 8.72 -3.66 -25.79
CA ARG A 65 7.89 -2.80 -26.65
C ARG A 65 7.05 -3.55 -27.67
N GLN A 66 7.26 -4.85 -27.84
CA GLN A 66 6.44 -5.64 -28.75
C GLN A 66 4.97 -5.54 -28.39
N LYS A 67 4.13 -5.36 -29.41
CA LYS A 67 2.69 -5.31 -29.27
C LYS A 67 2.11 -6.72 -29.33
N ILE A 68 1.43 -7.12 -28.29
CA ILE A 68 0.77 -8.42 -28.16
C ILE A 68 -0.73 -8.23 -28.38
N PRO A 69 -1.37 -9.00 -29.27
CA PRO A 69 -2.81 -8.97 -29.43
C PRO A 69 -3.49 -9.61 -28.20
N LEU A 70 -4.38 -8.87 -27.55
CA LEU A 70 -5.14 -9.34 -26.39
C LEU A 70 -6.55 -8.75 -26.45
N LEU A 71 -7.58 -9.60 -26.42
CA LEU A 71 -8.99 -9.20 -26.41
C LEU A 71 -9.36 -8.19 -27.54
N GLY A 72 -8.82 -8.39 -28.75
CA GLY A 72 -9.10 -7.52 -29.90
C GLY A 72 -8.32 -6.21 -29.97
N HIS A 73 -7.43 -5.95 -29.02
CA HIS A 73 -6.56 -4.77 -28.95
C HIS A 73 -5.09 -5.17 -28.89
N TYR A 74 -4.21 -4.24 -29.26
CA TYR A 74 -2.77 -4.42 -29.18
C TYR A 74 -2.21 -3.69 -27.97
N TYR A 75 -1.58 -4.45 -27.07
CA TYR A 75 -0.94 -3.90 -25.86
C TYR A 75 0.56 -4.16 -25.89
N PRO A 76 1.40 -3.20 -25.46
CA PRO A 76 2.83 -3.45 -25.34
C PRO A 76 3.08 -4.47 -24.21
N LEU A 77 4.01 -5.39 -24.44
CA LEU A 77 4.30 -6.50 -23.53
C LEU A 77 4.60 -6.03 -22.09
N HIS A 78 5.37 -4.95 -21.95
CA HIS A 78 5.69 -4.39 -20.63
C HIS A 78 4.44 -4.03 -19.81
N ARG A 79 3.37 -3.50 -20.41
CA ARG A 79 2.10 -3.21 -19.71
C ARG A 79 1.38 -4.47 -19.28
N ILE A 80 1.38 -5.50 -20.12
CA ILE A 80 0.78 -6.81 -19.78
C ILE A 80 1.52 -7.42 -18.58
N LEU A 81 2.85 -7.37 -18.58
CA LEU A 81 3.67 -7.88 -17.48
C LEU A 81 3.39 -7.11 -16.18
N GLN A 82 3.40 -5.77 -16.22
CA GLN A 82 3.15 -4.94 -15.02
C GLN A 82 1.78 -5.19 -14.41
N ILE A 83 0.74 -5.11 -15.23
CA ILE A 83 -0.64 -5.30 -14.75
C ILE A 83 -0.87 -6.75 -14.33
N GLY A 84 -0.42 -7.72 -15.13
CA GLY A 84 -0.60 -9.14 -14.86
C GLY A 84 0.08 -9.59 -13.58
N THR A 85 1.33 -9.20 -13.37
CA THR A 85 2.05 -9.56 -12.14
C THR A 85 1.49 -8.86 -10.90
N SER A 86 1.07 -7.61 -11.02
CA SER A 86 0.37 -6.92 -9.93
C SER A 86 -0.95 -7.60 -9.57
N ALA A 87 -1.74 -7.99 -10.59
CA ALA A 87 -2.99 -8.71 -10.39
C ALA A 87 -2.79 -10.09 -9.73
N LEU A 88 -1.69 -10.80 -10.08
CA LEU A 88 -1.33 -12.08 -9.45
C LEU A 88 -0.79 -11.91 -8.02
N ALA A 89 -0.09 -10.83 -7.73
CA ALA A 89 0.45 -10.56 -6.39
C ALA A 89 -0.65 -10.22 -5.37
N LEU A 90 -1.72 -9.53 -5.77
CA LEU A 90 -2.79 -9.10 -4.87
C LEU A 90 -3.48 -10.25 -4.11
N PRO A 91 -3.93 -11.35 -4.74
CA PRO A 91 -4.51 -12.48 -4.02
C PRO A 91 -3.54 -13.13 -3.03
N LEU A 92 -2.25 -13.23 -3.39
CA LEU A 92 -1.22 -13.75 -2.51
C LEU A 92 -1.03 -12.87 -1.26
N LEU A 93 -0.93 -11.56 -1.45
CA LEU A 93 -0.84 -10.60 -0.35
C LEU A 93 -2.09 -10.65 0.54
N ALA A 94 -3.28 -10.70 -0.06
CA ALA A 94 -4.54 -10.82 0.68
C ALA A 94 -4.59 -12.11 1.50
N TRP A 95 -4.16 -13.23 0.94
CA TRP A 95 -4.05 -14.51 1.64
C TRP A 95 -3.04 -14.45 2.78
N MET A 96 -1.86 -13.86 2.59
CA MET A 96 -0.86 -13.69 3.65
C MET A 96 -1.38 -12.81 4.79
N CYS A 97 -2.04 -11.69 4.47
CA CYS A 97 -2.67 -10.81 5.47
C CYS A 97 -3.78 -11.54 6.24
N TRP A 98 -4.61 -12.32 5.54
CA TRP A 98 -5.67 -13.12 6.16
C TRP A 98 -5.11 -14.19 7.10
N ARG A 99 -4.09 -14.94 6.65
CA ARG A 99 -3.41 -15.93 7.48
C ARG A 99 -2.79 -15.31 8.72
N TYR A 100 -2.13 -14.15 8.56
CA TYR A 100 -1.56 -13.41 9.68
C TYR A 100 -2.65 -12.96 10.66
N TYR A 101 -3.75 -12.41 10.16
CA TYR A 101 -4.89 -12.01 10.98
C TYR A 101 -5.45 -13.19 11.76
N GLN A 102 -5.72 -14.32 11.12
CA GLN A 102 -6.22 -15.52 11.79
C GLN A 102 -5.29 -16.03 12.91
N THR A 103 -3.98 -15.91 12.71
CA THR A 103 -3.00 -16.39 13.69
C THR A 103 -2.93 -15.51 14.93
N TYR A 104 -3.13 -14.20 14.78
CA TYR A 104 -2.90 -13.22 15.84
C TYR A 104 -4.14 -12.44 16.26
N GLN A 105 -5.33 -12.77 15.76
CA GLN A 105 -6.56 -12.13 16.21
C GLN A 105 -6.82 -12.40 17.71
N GLN A 106 -7.26 -11.39 18.41
CA GLN A 106 -7.64 -11.52 19.82
C GLN A 106 -8.99 -12.24 19.96
N HIS A 107 -9.19 -12.94 21.08
CA HIS A 107 -10.45 -13.64 21.38
C HIS A 107 -11.56 -12.70 21.87
N PHE A 108 -11.20 -11.51 22.33
CA PHE A 108 -12.15 -10.53 22.81
C PHE A 108 -12.50 -9.51 21.72
N PRO A 109 -13.76 -9.07 21.65
CA PRO A 109 -14.17 -8.08 20.64
C PRO A 109 -13.50 -6.73 20.90
N VAL A 110 -13.07 -6.08 19.81
CA VAL A 110 -12.59 -4.70 19.85
C VAL A 110 -13.71 -3.78 20.31
N SER A 111 -13.42 -2.81 21.18
CA SER A 111 -14.42 -1.89 21.71
C SER A 111 -15.12 -1.10 20.59
N LEU A 112 -16.39 -0.75 20.83
CA LEU A 112 -17.19 -0.02 19.86
C LEU A 112 -16.61 1.38 19.56
N LYS A 113 -15.98 2.01 20.56
CA LYS A 113 -15.33 3.32 20.39
C LYS A 113 -14.16 3.24 19.42
N ILE A 114 -13.30 2.23 19.57
CA ILE A 114 -12.17 1.99 18.66
C ILE A 114 -12.67 1.68 17.25
N LYS A 115 -13.69 0.82 17.10
CA LYS A 115 -14.28 0.51 15.79
C LYS A 115 -14.85 1.76 15.11
N ARG A 116 -15.57 2.60 15.85
CA ARG A 116 -16.12 3.85 15.31
C ARG A 116 -15.02 4.82 14.87
N PHE A 117 -13.97 4.97 15.70
CA PHE A 117 -12.82 5.79 15.34
C PHE A 117 -12.11 5.26 14.08
N ALA A 118 -11.81 3.97 14.03
CA ALA A 118 -11.17 3.34 12.88
C ALA A 118 -11.99 3.49 11.60
N MET A 119 -13.30 3.28 11.67
CA MET A 119 -14.22 3.46 10.54
C MET A 119 -14.27 4.91 10.09
N GLY A 120 -14.39 5.86 11.03
CA GLY A 120 -14.37 7.29 10.72
C GLY A 120 -13.06 7.72 10.05
N LEU A 121 -11.92 7.26 10.55
CA LEU A 121 -10.60 7.52 9.98
C LEU A 121 -10.48 6.93 8.58
N PHE A 122 -10.95 5.70 8.37
CA PHE A 122 -10.94 5.05 7.06
C PHE A 122 -11.80 5.83 6.05
N ILE A 123 -13.02 6.19 6.41
CA ILE A 123 -13.92 6.98 5.55
C ILE A 123 -13.30 8.35 5.24
N LEU A 124 -12.73 9.03 6.23
CA LEU A 124 -12.09 10.33 6.04
C LEU A 124 -10.88 10.24 5.09
N SER A 125 -10.06 9.20 5.25
CA SER A 125 -8.91 8.94 4.36
C SER A 125 -9.36 8.67 2.92
N LEU A 126 -10.43 7.89 2.75
CA LEU A 126 -10.99 7.57 1.44
C LEU A 126 -11.57 8.82 0.76
N LEU A 127 -12.34 9.60 1.48
CA LEU A 127 -12.93 10.85 0.97
C LEU A 127 -11.84 11.89 0.64
N GLY A 128 -10.85 12.06 1.51
CA GLY A 128 -9.73 12.96 1.25
C GLY A 128 -8.94 12.56 0.01
N GLY A 129 -8.64 11.26 -0.16
CA GLY A 129 -8.01 10.75 -1.37
C GLY A 129 -8.85 10.99 -2.62
N LEU A 130 -10.17 10.76 -2.57
CA LEU A 130 -11.08 11.02 -3.70
C LEU A 130 -11.14 12.51 -4.05
N VAL A 131 -11.18 13.39 -3.06
CA VAL A 131 -11.14 14.86 -3.30
C VAL A 131 -9.84 15.25 -4.00
N SER A 132 -8.69 14.69 -3.59
CA SER A 132 -7.41 14.95 -4.24
C SER A 132 -7.40 14.50 -5.70
N VAL A 133 -7.95 13.31 -6.01
CA VAL A 133 -8.10 12.84 -7.39
C VAL A 133 -9.02 13.75 -8.20
N TRP A 134 -10.14 14.16 -7.61
CA TRP A 134 -11.06 15.10 -8.26
C TRP A 134 -10.39 16.43 -8.57
N ASP A 135 -9.64 16.98 -7.61
CA ASP A 135 -8.92 18.24 -7.79
C ASP A 135 -7.88 18.12 -8.92
N TYR A 136 -7.10 17.04 -8.94
CA TYR A 136 -6.18 16.74 -10.03
C TYR A 136 -6.90 16.58 -11.37
N ALA A 137 -7.98 15.78 -11.41
CA ALA A 137 -8.67 15.43 -12.65
C ALA A 137 -9.33 16.63 -13.35
N ARG A 138 -9.88 17.58 -12.59
CA ARG A 138 -10.59 18.75 -13.17
C ARG A 138 -9.67 19.70 -13.95
N TYR A 139 -8.37 19.67 -13.70
CA TYR A 139 -7.39 20.51 -14.43
C TYR A 139 -6.84 19.83 -15.67
N ILE A 140 -7.17 18.57 -15.92
CA ILE A 140 -6.64 17.82 -17.04
C ILE A 140 -7.66 17.78 -18.19
N PRO A 141 -7.29 18.21 -19.42
CA PRO A 141 -8.18 18.13 -20.57
C PRO A 141 -8.59 16.68 -20.86
N THR A 142 -9.85 16.50 -21.27
CA THR A 142 -10.44 15.18 -21.57
C THR A 142 -9.62 14.41 -22.62
N GLN A 143 -9.03 15.11 -23.57
CA GLN A 143 -8.17 14.51 -24.61
C GLN A 143 -6.96 13.77 -24.00
N VAL A 144 -6.40 14.28 -22.92
CA VAL A 144 -5.25 13.66 -22.22
C VAL A 144 -5.67 12.35 -21.55
N TRP A 145 -6.86 12.28 -20.97
CA TRP A 145 -7.38 11.03 -20.38
C TRP A 145 -7.54 9.93 -21.42
N GLN A 146 -8.04 10.31 -22.61
CA GLN A 146 -8.28 9.37 -23.70
C GLN A 146 -6.99 8.91 -24.38
N SER A 147 -5.99 9.80 -24.47
CA SER A 147 -4.73 9.49 -25.15
C SER A 147 -3.79 8.63 -24.29
N ASP A 148 -3.76 8.80 -22.97
CA ASP A 148 -2.92 8.02 -22.06
C ASP A 148 -3.60 7.71 -20.73
N LEU A 149 -4.60 6.84 -20.80
CA LEU A 149 -5.35 6.37 -19.63
C LEU A 149 -4.44 5.72 -18.57
N TYR A 150 -3.37 5.06 -19.00
CA TYR A 150 -2.42 4.42 -18.09
C TYR A 150 -1.69 5.45 -17.21
N TYR A 151 -1.15 6.49 -17.82
CA TYR A 151 -0.48 7.57 -17.10
C TYR A 151 -1.45 8.31 -16.18
N PHE A 152 -2.64 8.65 -16.68
CA PHE A 152 -3.68 9.31 -15.90
C PHE A 152 -4.08 8.49 -14.67
N THR A 153 -4.30 7.18 -14.83
CA THR A 153 -4.65 6.28 -13.73
C THR A 153 -3.52 6.19 -12.70
N GLY A 154 -2.28 6.01 -13.16
CA GLY A 154 -1.11 5.95 -12.27
C GLY A 154 -0.94 7.23 -11.46
N ARG A 155 -1.11 8.39 -12.08
CA ARG A 155 -1.04 9.68 -11.39
C ARG A 155 -2.19 9.87 -10.41
N SER A 156 -3.41 9.49 -10.78
CA SER A 156 -4.59 9.53 -9.90
C SER A 156 -4.43 8.67 -8.66
N ILE A 157 -3.88 7.45 -8.81
CA ILE A 157 -3.57 6.57 -7.67
C ILE A 157 -2.54 7.23 -6.75
N ASN A 158 -1.53 7.89 -7.31
CA ASN A 158 -0.51 8.59 -6.53
C ASN A 158 -1.10 9.77 -5.73
N GLU A 159 -1.89 10.63 -6.37
CA GLU A 159 -2.59 11.75 -5.71
C GLU A 159 -3.51 11.25 -4.57
N PHE A 160 -4.31 10.21 -4.85
CA PHE A 160 -5.14 9.55 -3.85
C PHE A 160 -4.32 9.08 -2.66
N SER A 161 -3.27 8.31 -2.93
CA SER A 161 -2.48 7.64 -1.89
C SER A 161 -1.75 8.64 -0.99
N GLN A 162 -1.23 9.74 -1.53
CA GLN A 162 -0.54 10.76 -0.75
C GLN A 162 -1.46 11.38 0.29
N VAL A 163 -2.64 11.84 -0.11
CA VAL A 163 -3.57 12.51 0.80
C VAL A 163 -4.20 11.50 1.77
N ALA A 164 -4.61 10.33 1.28
CA ALA A 164 -5.16 9.27 2.14
C ALA A 164 -4.17 8.83 3.21
N LEU A 165 -2.88 8.66 2.86
CA LEU A 165 -1.83 8.28 3.78
C LEU A 165 -1.53 9.37 4.81
N LEU A 166 -1.51 10.65 4.40
CA LEU A 166 -1.33 11.77 5.33
C LEU A 166 -2.45 11.82 6.37
N ILE A 167 -3.72 11.72 5.95
CA ILE A 167 -4.86 11.69 6.86
C ILE A 167 -4.75 10.49 7.82
N LEU A 168 -4.35 9.32 7.31
CA LEU A 168 -4.20 8.11 8.08
C LEU A 168 -3.08 8.23 9.13
N ILE A 169 -1.95 8.85 8.77
CA ILE A 169 -0.83 9.11 9.70
C ILE A 169 -1.28 10.06 10.81
N PHE A 170 -1.89 11.20 10.48
CA PHE A 170 -2.37 12.16 11.48
C PHE A 170 -3.47 11.55 12.35
N GLY A 171 -4.39 10.78 11.77
CA GLY A 171 -5.42 10.07 12.52
C GLY A 171 -4.85 9.01 13.46
N CYS A 172 -3.80 8.29 13.05
CA CYS A 172 -3.10 7.36 13.94
C CYS A 172 -2.38 8.07 15.08
N ILE A 173 -1.75 9.22 14.84
CA ILE A 173 -1.14 10.04 15.89
C ILE A 173 -2.21 10.49 16.90
N LEU A 174 -3.32 11.01 16.40
CA LEU A 174 -4.45 11.43 17.23
C LEU A 174 -5.00 10.24 18.04
N PHE A 175 -5.17 9.09 17.40
CA PHE A 175 -5.65 7.88 18.09
C PHE A 175 -4.72 7.48 19.23
N LEU A 176 -3.41 7.41 19.01
CA LEU A 176 -2.43 7.06 20.03
C LEU A 176 -2.45 8.04 21.22
N PHE A 177 -2.72 9.31 20.93
CA PHE A 177 -2.86 10.32 21.97
C PHE A 177 -4.16 10.14 22.80
N LEU A 178 -5.28 9.84 22.12
CA LEU A 178 -6.59 9.64 22.75
C LEU A 178 -6.68 8.29 23.48
N ASP A 179 -6.06 7.24 22.96
CA ASP A 179 -6.04 5.89 23.55
C ASP A 179 -4.87 5.69 24.53
N ARG A 180 -4.19 6.77 24.91
CA ARG A 180 -3.19 6.74 25.96
C ARG A 180 -3.79 6.13 27.22
N ASP A 181 -3.10 5.17 27.83
CA ASP A 181 -3.57 4.41 28.98
C ASP A 181 -4.83 3.56 28.72
N TYR A 182 -5.03 3.13 27.46
CA TYR A 182 -6.16 2.28 27.03
C TYR A 182 -7.55 2.87 27.35
N ARG A 183 -7.69 4.20 27.29
CA ARG A 183 -8.95 4.91 27.63
C ARG A 183 -10.13 4.62 26.72
N LEU A 184 -9.87 4.12 25.53
CA LEU A 184 -10.93 3.81 24.57
C LEU A 184 -11.45 2.37 24.66
N GLY A 185 -10.90 1.56 25.54
CA GLY A 185 -11.39 0.20 25.84
C GLY A 185 -10.38 -0.87 25.75
#